data_0574041c353f87fa9a5e3cb8bf064135
#
_entry.id   0574041c353f87fa9a5e3cb8bf064135
#
_cell.length_a   1.000
_cell.length_b   1.000
_cell.length_c   1.000
_cell.angle_alpha   90.00
_cell.angle_beta   90.00
_cell.angle_gamma   90.00
#
_symmetry.space_group_name_H-M   'P 1'
#
loop_
_entity.id
_entity.type
_entity.pdbx_description
1 polymer ?
#
loop_
_entity_poly.entity_id
_entity_poly.type
_entity_poly.pdbx_seq_one_letter_code
_entity_poly.pdbx_strand_id
1 'polypeptide(L)'
;GSYCASKAALNGLTESLRVELKNTGIKVLLVCPGGTDTNFYTDGLRSTENDFKLPAKNLMSADQVARVILHNAKKGNGEVIVGGKGKILVFLNKVSSSLTDFLLSKVFCK
;
A
#
# COMPACT_ATOMS: atom_id res chain seq x y z
N GLY A 1 1.28 14.42 -4.89
CA GLY A 1 0.94 14.85 -3.53
C GLY A 1 -0.46 14.45 -3.10
N SER A 2 -1.51 14.77 -3.85
CA SER A 2 -2.92 14.49 -3.48
C SER A 2 -3.22 13.00 -3.27
N TYR A 3 -2.70 12.15 -4.12
CA TYR A 3 -2.84 10.70 -3.97
C TYR A 3 -2.21 10.19 -2.66
N CYS A 4 -0.99 10.63 -2.35
CA CYS A 4 -0.32 10.24 -1.10
C CYS A 4 -1.08 10.76 0.12
N ALA A 5 -1.59 11.99 0.07
CA ALA A 5 -2.39 12.56 1.15
C ALA A 5 -3.68 11.76 1.38
N SER A 6 -4.40 11.37 0.32
CA SER A 6 -5.61 10.54 0.43
C SER A 6 -5.33 9.17 1.03
N LYS A 7 -4.20 8.55 0.69
CA LYS A 7 -3.80 7.25 1.26
C LYS A 7 -3.37 7.37 2.72
N ALA A 8 -2.69 8.45 3.10
CA ALA A 8 -2.36 8.72 4.51
C ALA A 8 -3.61 8.95 5.35
N ALA A 9 -4.60 9.68 4.83
CA ALA A 9 -5.88 9.87 5.48
C ALA A 9 -6.62 8.54 5.69
N LEU A 10 -6.59 7.63 4.71
CA LEU A 10 -7.18 6.30 4.84
C LEU A 10 -6.51 5.48 5.96
N ASN A 11 -5.19 5.58 6.12
CA ASN A 11 -4.48 4.92 7.21
C ASN A 11 -4.98 5.43 8.57
N GLY A 12 -5.01 6.75 8.77
CA GLY A 12 -5.49 7.35 10.01
C GLY A 12 -6.94 6.98 10.33
N LEU A 13 -7.83 7.03 9.33
CA LEU A 13 -9.22 6.60 9.48
C LEU A 13 -9.31 5.13 9.89
N THR A 14 -8.53 4.26 9.27
CA THR A 14 -8.54 2.83 9.58
C THR A 14 -8.05 2.55 11.00
N GLU A 15 -7.05 3.27 11.48
CA GLU A 15 -6.56 3.17 12.86
C GLU A 15 -7.63 3.64 13.86
N SER A 16 -8.31 4.75 13.61
CA SER A 16 -9.42 5.24 14.44
C SER A 16 -10.56 4.23 14.52
N LEU A 17 -11.01 3.73 13.36
CA LEU A 17 -12.05 2.70 13.31
C LEU A 17 -11.67 1.43 14.07
N ARG A 18 -10.42 1.03 14.04
CA ARG A 18 -9.94 -0.14 14.77
C ARG A 18 -10.05 0.04 16.27
N VAL A 19 -9.80 1.25 16.78
CA VAL A 19 -9.95 1.59 18.20
C VAL A 19 -11.42 1.66 18.57
N GLU A 20 -12.24 2.38 17.80
CA GLU A 20 -13.66 2.55 18.05
C GLU A 20 -14.44 1.22 18.07
N LEU A 21 -14.07 0.29 17.18
CA LEU A 21 -14.76 -0.99 17.01
C LEU A 21 -14.17 -2.13 17.84
N LYS A 22 -13.18 -1.85 18.69
CA LYS A 22 -12.41 -2.87 19.43
C LYS A 22 -13.28 -3.88 20.21
N ASN A 23 -14.40 -3.46 20.75
CA ASN A 23 -15.28 -4.30 21.60
C ASN A 23 -16.55 -4.77 20.89
N THR A 24 -16.67 -4.54 19.59
CA THR A 24 -17.89 -4.86 18.83
C THR A 24 -17.83 -6.23 18.14
N GLY A 25 -16.67 -6.90 18.15
CA GLY A 25 -16.42 -8.10 17.36
C GLY A 25 -16.09 -7.82 15.88
N ILE A 26 -16.19 -6.57 15.43
CA ILE A 26 -15.84 -6.17 14.07
C ILE A 26 -14.31 -6.01 13.98
N LYS A 27 -13.72 -6.58 12.95
CA LYS A 27 -12.28 -6.49 12.67
C LYS A 27 -12.04 -5.60 11.45
N VAL A 28 -11.14 -4.65 11.60
CA VAL A 28 -10.76 -3.72 10.53
C VAL A 28 -9.41 -4.12 9.97
N LEU A 29 -9.36 -4.47 8.69
CA LEU A 29 -8.15 -4.86 7.99
C LEU A 29 -7.74 -3.78 7.00
N LEU A 30 -6.56 -3.20 7.17
CA LEU A 30 -5.91 -2.32 6.19
C LEU A 30 -5.06 -3.15 5.25
N VAL A 31 -5.31 -3.02 3.95
CA VAL A 31 -4.54 -3.72 2.91
C VAL A 31 -3.74 -2.71 2.11
N CYS A 32 -2.43 -2.89 2.07
CA CYS A 32 -1.51 -2.08 1.28
C CYS A 32 -0.91 -2.95 0.16
N PRO A 33 -1.59 -3.09 -0.99
CA PRO A 33 -1.03 -3.84 -2.11
C PRO A 33 0.16 -3.08 -2.71
N GLY A 34 1.18 -3.83 -3.10
CA GLY A 34 2.23 -3.31 -3.98
C GLY A 34 1.73 -3.13 -5.41
N GLY A 35 2.65 -3.06 -6.37
CA GLY A 35 2.26 -3.00 -7.78
C GLY A 35 1.39 -4.21 -8.14
N THR A 36 0.17 -3.95 -8.58
CA THR A 36 -0.80 -4.98 -8.99
C THR A 36 -1.11 -4.78 -10.46
N ASP A 37 -1.17 -5.86 -11.21
CA ASP A 37 -1.55 -5.85 -12.63
C ASP A 37 -3.05 -5.58 -12.75
N THR A 38 -3.38 -4.32 -12.98
CA THR A 38 -4.74 -3.82 -13.14
C THR A 38 -4.73 -2.64 -14.12
N ASN A 39 -5.89 -2.31 -14.67
CA ASN A 39 -6.06 -1.14 -15.54
C ASN A 39 -5.94 0.21 -14.82
N PHE A 40 -5.65 0.23 -13.52
CA PHE A 40 -5.57 1.45 -12.74
C PHE A 40 -4.56 2.46 -13.31
N TYR A 41 -3.40 1.97 -13.77
CA TYR A 41 -2.36 2.84 -14.34
C TYR A 41 -2.68 3.28 -15.78
N THR A 42 -3.41 2.48 -16.53
CA THR A 42 -3.82 2.84 -17.89
C THR A 42 -4.99 3.82 -17.91
N ASP A 43 -5.91 3.70 -16.95
CA ASP A 43 -7.14 4.50 -16.92
C ASP A 43 -7.02 5.73 -16.00
N GLY A 44 -6.27 5.62 -14.88
CA GLY A 44 -6.20 6.65 -13.86
C GLY A 44 -5.15 7.74 -14.08
N LEU A 45 -4.08 7.46 -14.83
CA LEU A 45 -2.95 8.40 -15.04
C LEU A 45 -2.90 8.99 -16.46
N ARG A 46 -3.96 8.82 -17.23
CA ARG A 46 -4.06 9.33 -18.61
C ARG A 46 -4.01 10.86 -18.73
N SER A 47 -4.05 11.58 -17.61
CA SER A 47 -4.05 13.05 -17.59
C SER A 47 -2.70 13.71 -17.30
N THR A 48 -1.63 12.95 -17.08
CA THR A 48 -0.29 13.50 -16.88
C THR A 48 0.71 12.88 -17.86
N GLU A 49 1.43 13.74 -18.56
CA GLU A 49 2.42 13.43 -19.63
C GLU A 49 3.63 12.58 -19.18
N ASN A 50 3.66 12.10 -17.95
CA ASN A 50 4.72 11.23 -17.48
C ASN A 50 4.26 9.77 -17.53
N ASP A 51 4.71 9.05 -18.55
CA ASP A 51 4.65 7.59 -18.68
C ASP A 51 5.40 6.86 -17.55
N PHE A 52 4.87 6.95 -16.31
CA PHE A 52 5.39 6.16 -15.21
C PHE A 52 4.91 4.71 -15.38
N LYS A 53 5.67 3.94 -16.15
CA LYS A 53 5.46 2.49 -16.28
C LYS A 53 6.16 1.78 -15.13
N LEU A 54 5.40 1.17 -14.25
CA LEU A 54 5.96 0.20 -13.32
C LEU A 54 6.59 -0.96 -14.10
N PRO A 55 7.79 -1.41 -13.75
CA PRO A 55 8.39 -2.56 -14.40
C PRO A 55 7.49 -3.79 -14.22
N ALA A 56 6.98 -4.32 -15.32
CA ALA A 56 6.02 -5.44 -15.36
C ALA A 56 6.51 -6.71 -14.60
N LYS A 57 7.81 -6.83 -14.41
CA LYS A 57 8.46 -7.98 -13.76
C LYS A 57 8.11 -8.21 -12.28
N ASN A 58 7.41 -7.27 -11.62
CA ASN A 58 7.14 -7.31 -10.18
C ASN A 58 5.67 -7.05 -9.84
N LEU A 59 4.78 -7.12 -10.81
CA LEU A 59 3.35 -6.92 -10.57
C LEU A 59 2.73 -8.23 -10.04
N MET A 60 1.88 -8.11 -9.05
CA MET A 60 1.07 -9.23 -8.56
C MET A 60 -0.23 -9.30 -9.33
N SER A 61 -0.75 -10.51 -9.58
CA SER A 61 -2.09 -10.64 -10.15
C SER A 61 -3.17 -10.25 -9.13
N ALA A 62 -4.32 -9.82 -9.63
CA ALA A 62 -5.47 -9.51 -8.77
C ALA A 62 -5.88 -10.71 -7.90
N ASP A 63 -5.82 -11.92 -8.44
CA ASP A 63 -6.11 -13.16 -7.71
C ASP A 63 -5.15 -13.41 -6.54
N GLN A 64 -3.87 -13.15 -6.74
CA GLN A 64 -2.88 -13.29 -5.66
C GLN A 64 -3.18 -12.31 -4.53
N VAL A 65 -3.49 -11.06 -4.86
CA VAL A 65 -3.87 -10.04 -3.87
C VAL A 65 -5.14 -10.45 -3.13
N ALA A 66 -6.17 -10.91 -3.84
CA ALA A 66 -7.44 -11.37 -3.25
C ALA A 66 -7.22 -12.52 -2.26
N ARG A 67 -6.41 -13.52 -2.60
CA ARG A 67 -6.07 -14.63 -1.70
C ARG A 67 -5.39 -14.16 -0.42
N VAL A 68 -4.46 -13.20 -0.52
CA VAL A 68 -3.79 -12.61 0.65
C VAL A 68 -4.79 -11.86 1.52
N ILE A 69 -5.71 -11.10 0.94
CA ILE A 69 -6.78 -10.41 1.67
C ILE A 69 -7.64 -11.40 2.45
N LEU A 70 -8.16 -12.43 1.80
CA LEU A 70 -9.01 -13.44 2.43
C LEU A 70 -8.29 -14.18 3.57
N HIS A 71 -7.03 -14.54 3.36
CA HIS A 71 -6.24 -15.22 4.38
C HIS A 71 -6.05 -14.36 5.64
N ASN A 72 -5.72 -13.06 5.47
CA ASN A 72 -5.48 -12.16 6.58
C ASN A 72 -6.79 -11.72 7.26
N ALA A 73 -7.87 -11.59 6.51
CA ALA A 73 -9.19 -11.33 7.08
C ALA A 73 -9.64 -12.48 8.01
N LYS A 74 -9.43 -13.72 7.60
CA LYS A 74 -9.72 -14.91 8.44
C LYS A 74 -8.87 -14.95 9.72
N LYS A 75 -7.60 -14.58 9.63
CA LYS A 75 -6.69 -14.50 10.80
C LYS A 75 -7.02 -13.33 11.74
N GLY A 76 -7.73 -12.33 11.27
CA GLY A 76 -8.03 -11.10 12.02
C GLY A 76 -6.83 -10.18 12.21
N ASN A 77 -5.90 -10.19 11.27
CA ASN A 77 -4.79 -9.23 11.24
C ASN A 77 -5.32 -7.81 11.03
N GLY A 78 -4.68 -6.82 11.66
CA GLY A 78 -5.10 -5.43 11.52
C GLY A 78 -4.53 -4.73 10.28
N GLU A 79 -3.36 -5.13 9.84
CA GLU A 79 -2.67 -4.56 8.68
C GLU A 79 -1.93 -5.65 7.90
N VAL A 80 -2.02 -5.59 6.58
CA VAL A 80 -1.26 -6.46 5.70
C VAL A 80 -0.66 -5.70 4.54
N ILE A 81 0.65 -5.82 4.39
CA ILE A 81 1.39 -5.27 3.26
C ILE A 81 1.64 -6.41 2.29
N VAL A 82 1.10 -6.28 1.08
CA VAL A 82 1.21 -7.29 0.03
C VAL A 82 2.38 -6.93 -0.89
N GLY A 83 3.38 -7.81 -0.95
CA GLY A 83 4.59 -7.60 -1.74
C GLY A 83 5.84 -7.40 -0.89
N GLY A 84 6.93 -8.11 -1.26
CA GLY A 84 8.16 -8.17 -0.44
C GLY A 84 8.88 -6.82 -0.32
N LYS A 85 8.99 -6.08 -1.42
CA LYS A 85 9.70 -4.79 -1.44
C LYS A 85 8.97 -3.71 -0.65
N GLY A 86 7.63 -3.72 -0.65
CA GLY A 86 6.83 -2.77 0.11
C GLY A 86 6.98 -2.93 1.62
N LYS A 87 7.12 -4.17 2.11
CA LYS A 87 7.34 -4.45 3.53
C LYS A 87 8.63 -3.82 4.06
N ILE A 88 9.71 -3.94 3.29
CA ILE A 88 11.02 -3.38 3.66
C ILE A 88 10.93 -1.85 3.70
N LEU A 89 10.31 -1.23 2.71
CA LEU A 89 10.17 0.22 2.63
C LEU A 89 9.35 0.78 3.80
N VAL A 90 8.22 0.16 4.12
CA VAL A 90 7.38 0.57 5.25
C VAL A 90 8.11 0.38 6.58
N PHE A 91 8.85 -0.72 6.74
CA PHE A 91 9.66 -0.96 7.93
C PHE A 91 10.76 0.10 8.08
N LEU A 92 11.51 0.39 7.02
CA LEU A 92 12.54 1.44 7.02
C LEU A 92 11.96 2.80 7.36
N ASN A 93 10.79 3.15 6.82
CA ASN A 93 10.14 4.43 7.12
C ASN A 93 9.70 4.54 8.59
N LYS A 94 9.28 3.43 9.20
CA LYS A 94 8.96 3.39 10.65
C LYS A 94 10.19 3.55 11.54
N VAL A 95 11.37 3.12 11.08
CA VAL A 95 12.62 3.22 11.84
C VAL A 95 13.30 4.58 11.62
N SER A 96 13.35 5.08 10.39
CA SER A 96 13.95 6.37 10.04
C SER A 96 13.40 6.89 8.72
N SER A 97 12.59 7.93 8.79
CA SER A 97 12.08 8.63 7.61
C SER A 97 13.20 9.22 6.76
N SER A 98 14.22 9.81 7.39
CA SER A 98 15.37 10.40 6.69
C SER A 98 16.16 9.40 5.85
N LEU A 99 16.32 8.16 6.34
CA LEU A 99 16.99 7.10 5.58
C LEU A 99 16.15 6.67 4.38
N THR A 100 14.83 6.62 4.56
CA THR A 100 13.89 6.29 3.49
C THR A 100 13.89 7.36 2.41
N ASP A 101 13.88 8.63 2.79
CA ASP A 101 13.94 9.76 1.87
C ASP A 101 15.24 9.75 1.06
N PHE A 102 16.37 9.47 1.71
CA PHE A 102 17.65 9.34 1.03
C PHE A 102 17.67 8.19 -0.01
N LEU A 103 17.11 7.03 0.36
CA LEU A 103 17.04 5.89 -0.56
C LEU A 103 16.07 6.15 -1.72
N LEU A 104 14.92 6.74 -1.45
CA LEU A 104 13.94 7.09 -2.47
C LEU A 104 14.47 8.17 -3.42
N SER A 105 15.20 9.19 -2.91
CA SER A 105 15.79 10.22 -3.75
C SER A 105 16.77 9.64 -4.77
N LYS A 106 17.55 8.63 -4.39
CA LYS A 106 18.47 7.94 -5.33
C LYS A 106 17.76 7.12 -6.40
N VAL A 107 16.56 6.64 -6.12
CA VAL A 107 15.78 5.79 -7.04
C VAL A 107 14.91 6.63 -7.98
N PHE A 108 14.32 7.72 -7.47
CA PHE A 108 13.33 8.51 -8.21
C PHE A 108 13.85 9.85 -8.75
N CYS A 109 14.96 10.36 -8.20
CA CYS A 109 15.60 11.60 -8.68
C CYS A 109 16.84 11.31 -9.55
N LYS A 110 16.68 10.47 -10.55
CA LYS A 110 17.68 10.34 -11.63
C LYS A 110 17.31 11.20 -12.80
#